data_9be58b84616dec1c3a4a07ba11ff63ad
#
_entry.id   9be58b84616dec1c3a4a07ba11ff63ad
#
_cell.length_a   1.000
_cell.length_b   1.000
_cell.length_c   1.000
_cell.angle_alpha   90.00
_cell.angle_beta   90.00
_cell.angle_gamma   90.00
#
_symmetry.space_group_name_H-M   'P 1'
#
loop_
_entity.id
_entity.type
_entity.pdbx_description
1 polymer ?
#
loop_
_entity_poly.entity_id
_entity_poly.type
_entity_poly.pdbx_seq_one_letter_code
_entity_poly.pdbx_strand_id
1 'polypeptide(L)'
;MRGRIAITAVGLLLVAGCAAPELEAAPAQPSVLRVELANGPDRPLPTEIRLPGGGGRHPLVVFVHGYTCHVAEYEDLLTHWARAGFAVAAPTFPYTHGGAAQLDVMDLLHQPADVTAVLDALLTRAAQPGDPLHDRLDPDRIVAGGHSLGGMTTVGALGRWRDPRLRAGIVLAGSARDVGTQFRGEPAPLLFVHGVADSVVTLDQGRAAYDAVPWPKAFLTLPQGTHRNPFMSTFDPDWARVAEATTDFLRWRLTGDAAARARLAALGTDFEDRLG
;
A
#
# COMPACT_ATOMS: atom_id res chain seq x y z
N MET A 1 85.58 -12.48 39.11
CA MET A 1 84.94 -11.71 38.02
C MET A 1 83.66 -12.38 37.62
N ARG A 2 82.49 -11.85 38.00
CA ARG A 2 81.14 -12.44 37.71
C ARG A 2 80.45 -11.47 36.73
N GLY A 3 80.32 -11.91 35.48
CA GLY A 3 79.61 -11.17 34.41
C GLY A 3 78.12 -11.30 34.63
N ARG A 4 77.40 -10.16 34.63
CA ARG A 4 75.93 -10.08 34.63
C ARG A 4 75.44 -10.01 33.18
N ILE A 5 74.62 -10.96 32.80
CA ILE A 5 73.87 -10.98 31.52
C ILE A 5 72.58 -10.16 31.71
N ALA A 6 72.42 -9.09 30.97
CA ALA A 6 71.16 -8.30 30.92
C ALA A 6 70.19 -8.94 29.88
N ILE A 7 69.02 -9.33 30.29
CA ILE A 7 67.92 -9.82 29.43
C ILE A 7 67.06 -8.62 29.07
N THR A 8 67.04 -8.25 27.80
CA THR A 8 66.16 -7.19 27.29
C THR A 8 64.80 -7.83 26.91
N ALA A 9 63.75 -7.42 27.63
CA ALA A 9 62.40 -7.83 27.31
C ALA A 9 61.87 -7.00 26.14
N VAL A 10 61.50 -7.66 25.05
CA VAL A 10 60.81 -7.06 23.89
C VAL A 10 59.29 -7.10 24.18
N GLY A 11 58.74 -5.90 24.43
CA GLY A 11 57.30 -5.76 24.61
C GLY A 11 56.58 -5.87 23.25
N LEU A 12 55.64 -6.83 23.14
CA LEU A 12 54.75 -7.01 22.00
C LEU A 12 53.57 -6.04 22.16
N LEU A 13 53.50 -4.98 21.37
CA LEU A 13 52.32 -4.11 21.28
C LEU A 13 51.22 -4.83 20.47
N LEU A 14 50.16 -5.24 21.15
CA LEU A 14 48.92 -5.66 20.52
C LEU A 14 48.17 -4.41 20.01
N VAL A 15 48.16 -4.20 18.72
CA VAL A 15 47.27 -3.21 18.06
C VAL A 15 45.87 -3.79 17.98
N ALA A 16 44.98 -3.32 18.85
CA ALA A 16 43.56 -3.63 18.75
C ALA A 16 43.00 -2.94 17.49
N GLY A 17 42.78 -3.70 16.43
CA GLY A 17 42.11 -3.25 15.23
C GLY A 17 40.66 -2.87 15.56
N CYS A 18 40.31 -1.58 15.53
CA CYS A 18 38.92 -1.14 15.48
C CYS A 18 38.33 -1.61 14.15
N ALA A 19 37.47 -2.61 14.21
CA ALA A 19 36.60 -2.95 13.07
C ALA A 19 35.71 -1.72 12.81
N ALA A 20 35.80 -1.13 11.64
CA ALA A 20 34.88 -0.09 11.20
C ALA A 20 33.45 -0.70 11.19
N PRO A 21 32.42 0.06 11.65
CA PRO A 21 31.06 -0.45 11.51
C PRO A 21 30.77 -0.70 10.02
N GLU A 22 30.33 -1.91 9.74
CA GLU A 22 29.87 -2.28 8.41
C GLU A 22 28.68 -1.36 8.07
N LEU A 23 28.86 -0.49 7.10
CA LEU A 23 27.77 0.38 6.60
C LEU A 23 26.67 -0.56 6.09
N GLU A 24 25.57 -0.60 6.81
CA GLU A 24 24.37 -1.32 6.40
C GLU A 24 24.01 -0.81 4.99
N ALA A 25 24.02 -1.70 4.02
CA ALA A 25 23.77 -1.33 2.63
C ALA A 25 22.38 -0.68 2.54
N ALA A 26 22.31 0.51 1.96
CA ALA A 26 21.03 1.20 1.76
C ALA A 26 20.04 0.22 1.07
N PRO A 27 18.77 0.17 1.51
CA PRO A 27 17.80 -0.75 0.93
C PRO A 27 17.71 -0.54 -0.58
N ALA A 28 17.80 -1.64 -1.33
CA ALA A 28 17.75 -1.61 -2.79
C ALA A 28 16.47 -0.88 -3.26
N GLN A 29 16.63 0.04 -4.20
CA GLN A 29 15.48 0.81 -4.72
C GLN A 29 14.46 -0.14 -5.35
N PRO A 30 13.14 0.17 -5.23
CA PRO A 30 12.10 -0.57 -5.93
C PRO A 30 12.31 -0.53 -7.45
N SER A 31 12.02 -1.64 -8.11
CA SER A 31 11.97 -1.71 -9.57
C SER A 31 10.54 -1.53 -10.07
N VAL A 32 10.39 -0.92 -11.25
CA VAL A 32 9.09 -0.72 -11.90
C VAL A 32 8.98 -1.61 -13.13
N LEU A 33 7.94 -2.44 -13.16
CA LEU A 33 7.57 -3.27 -14.29
C LEU A 33 6.21 -2.80 -14.83
N ARG A 34 6.05 -2.75 -16.16
CA ARG A 34 4.76 -2.47 -16.81
C ARG A 34 4.32 -3.71 -17.55
N VAL A 35 3.04 -4.06 -17.37
CA VAL A 35 2.44 -5.23 -18.02
C VAL A 35 1.10 -4.85 -18.63
N GLU A 36 0.84 -5.38 -19.82
CA GLU A 36 -0.47 -5.23 -20.47
C GLU A 36 -1.38 -6.34 -19.97
N LEU A 37 -2.37 -5.97 -19.16
CA LEU A 37 -3.42 -6.85 -18.67
C LEU A 37 -4.76 -6.42 -19.25
N ALA A 38 -5.77 -7.28 -19.15
CA ALA A 38 -7.13 -6.98 -19.59
C ALA A 38 -8.15 -7.84 -18.83
N ASN A 39 -9.37 -7.33 -18.71
CA ASN A 39 -10.55 -8.09 -18.30
C ASN A 39 -11.47 -8.26 -19.54
N GLY A 40 -11.09 -9.16 -20.45
CA GLY A 40 -11.72 -9.31 -21.74
C GLY A 40 -11.21 -8.31 -22.80
N PRO A 41 -11.76 -8.38 -24.05
CA PRO A 41 -11.23 -7.63 -25.18
C PRO A 41 -11.43 -6.11 -25.10
N ASP A 42 -12.49 -5.68 -24.41
CA ASP A 42 -12.89 -4.25 -24.37
C ASP A 42 -12.47 -3.53 -23.10
N ARG A 43 -11.75 -4.22 -22.20
CA ARG A 43 -11.30 -3.65 -20.91
C ARG A 43 -9.79 -3.84 -20.74
N PRO A 44 -8.97 -3.05 -21.46
CA PRO A 44 -7.53 -3.02 -21.21
C PRO A 44 -7.24 -2.46 -19.82
N LEU A 45 -6.29 -3.09 -19.12
CA LEU A 45 -5.86 -2.74 -17.77
C LEU A 45 -4.33 -2.68 -17.69
N PRO A 46 -3.67 -1.80 -18.47
CA PRO A 46 -2.23 -1.66 -18.38
C PRO A 46 -1.87 -1.36 -16.92
N THR A 47 -0.98 -2.19 -16.37
CA THR A 47 -0.70 -2.20 -14.94
C THR A 47 0.76 -1.90 -14.68
N GLU A 48 1.03 -0.91 -13.84
CA GLU A 48 2.35 -0.63 -13.32
C GLU A 48 2.55 -1.38 -12.00
N ILE A 49 3.69 -2.07 -11.88
CA ILE A 49 4.02 -2.88 -10.71
C ILE A 49 5.34 -2.37 -10.13
N ARG A 50 5.32 -1.91 -8.89
CA ARG A 50 6.51 -1.58 -8.11
C ARG A 50 6.88 -2.77 -7.26
N LEU A 51 8.05 -3.35 -7.51
CA LEU A 51 8.58 -4.46 -6.73
C LEU A 51 9.63 -3.94 -5.74
N PRO A 52 9.54 -4.33 -4.47
CA PRO A 52 10.61 -4.05 -3.51
C PRO A 52 11.96 -4.52 -4.00
N GLY A 53 13.01 -3.86 -3.56
CA GLY A 53 14.37 -4.34 -3.76
C GLY A 53 14.63 -5.68 -3.06
N GLY A 54 15.57 -6.45 -3.59
CA GLY A 54 15.86 -7.81 -3.10
C GLY A 54 15.01 -8.90 -3.74
N GLY A 55 15.17 -10.12 -3.24
CA GLY A 55 14.45 -11.31 -3.71
C GLY A 55 13.31 -11.73 -2.79
N GLY A 56 12.60 -12.79 -3.21
CA GLY A 56 11.54 -13.43 -2.43
C GLY A 56 10.15 -12.84 -2.66
N ARG A 57 9.15 -13.45 -1.99
CA ARG A 57 7.74 -13.10 -2.13
C ARG A 57 7.39 -11.91 -1.24
N HIS A 58 6.74 -10.92 -1.83
CA HIS A 58 6.28 -9.71 -1.15
C HIS A 58 4.75 -9.71 -1.02
N PRO A 59 4.20 -9.23 0.10
CA PRO A 59 2.79 -8.93 0.19
C PRO A 59 2.38 -7.94 -0.90
N LEU A 60 1.18 -8.08 -1.46
CA LEU A 60 0.70 -7.33 -2.61
C LEU A 60 -0.34 -6.28 -2.19
N VAL A 61 -0.17 -5.06 -2.66
CA VAL A 61 -1.18 -4.01 -2.63
C VAL A 61 -1.66 -3.76 -4.05
N VAL A 62 -2.96 -3.92 -4.33
CA VAL A 62 -3.57 -3.43 -5.56
C VAL A 62 -4.15 -2.05 -5.30
N PHE A 63 -3.63 -1.05 -6.00
CA PHE A 63 -4.04 0.35 -5.82
C PHE A 63 -4.92 0.83 -6.98
N VAL A 64 -6.08 1.38 -6.65
CA VAL A 64 -7.07 1.90 -7.58
C VAL A 64 -7.06 3.43 -7.57
N HIS A 65 -6.77 4.04 -8.72
CA HIS A 65 -6.71 5.51 -8.85
C HIS A 65 -8.10 6.16 -8.80
N GLY A 66 -8.14 7.47 -8.52
CA GLY A 66 -9.35 8.28 -8.55
C GLY A 66 -9.86 8.57 -9.97
N TYR A 67 -11.10 9.06 -10.07
CA TYR A 67 -11.69 9.51 -11.32
C TYR A 67 -10.87 10.64 -11.95
N THR A 68 -10.57 10.54 -13.23
CA THR A 68 -9.70 11.44 -14.00
C THR A 68 -8.25 11.56 -13.51
N CYS A 69 -7.80 10.64 -12.65
CA CYS A 69 -6.42 10.59 -12.20
C CYS A 69 -5.56 9.66 -13.06
N HIS A 70 -4.25 9.88 -12.99
CA HIS A 70 -3.24 8.97 -13.54
C HIS A 70 -2.49 8.28 -12.39
N VAL A 71 -2.01 7.05 -12.61
CA VAL A 71 -1.19 6.31 -11.64
C VAL A 71 0.03 7.13 -11.19
N ALA A 72 0.63 7.88 -12.11
CA ALA A 72 1.79 8.71 -11.84
C ALA A 72 1.55 9.81 -10.78
N GLU A 73 0.31 10.23 -10.56
CA GLU A 73 -0.01 11.22 -9.52
C GLU A 73 0.17 10.67 -8.10
N TYR A 74 0.23 9.35 -7.94
CA TYR A 74 0.45 8.65 -6.68
C TYR A 74 1.87 8.10 -6.52
N GLU A 75 2.81 8.51 -7.38
CA GLU A 75 4.18 7.99 -7.44
C GLU A 75 4.85 7.90 -6.07
N ASP A 76 4.77 8.99 -5.30
CA ASP A 76 5.43 9.08 -4.00
C ASP A 76 4.84 8.06 -2.99
N LEU A 77 3.51 7.96 -2.92
CA LEU A 77 2.84 7.04 -2.00
C LEU A 77 3.09 5.57 -2.37
N LEU A 78 2.95 5.23 -3.66
CA LEU A 78 3.15 3.86 -4.13
C LEU A 78 4.62 3.43 -4.00
N THR A 79 5.55 4.35 -4.27
CA THR A 79 6.98 4.11 -4.06
C THR A 79 7.32 4.00 -2.57
N HIS A 80 6.67 4.78 -1.70
CA HIS A 80 6.84 4.67 -0.26
C HIS A 80 6.44 3.26 0.24
N TRP A 81 5.29 2.74 -0.20
CA TRP A 81 4.88 1.37 0.14
C TRP A 81 5.84 0.31 -0.42
N ALA A 82 6.34 0.50 -1.65
CA ALA A 82 7.29 -0.42 -2.24
C ALA A 82 8.63 -0.45 -1.49
N ARG A 83 9.13 0.72 -1.03
CA ARG A 83 10.31 0.81 -0.16
C ARG A 83 10.08 0.17 1.21
N ALA A 84 8.84 0.16 1.68
CA ALA A 84 8.45 -0.48 2.94
C ALA A 84 8.32 -2.02 2.82
N GLY A 85 8.54 -2.60 1.62
CA GLY A 85 8.57 -4.05 1.39
C GLY A 85 7.33 -4.65 0.74
N PHE A 86 6.39 -3.82 0.24
CA PHE A 86 5.16 -4.28 -0.42
C PHE A 86 5.30 -4.22 -1.93
N ALA A 87 4.94 -5.28 -2.65
CA ALA A 87 4.69 -5.18 -4.08
C ALA A 87 3.41 -4.34 -4.28
N VAL A 88 3.45 -3.37 -5.20
CA VAL A 88 2.31 -2.49 -5.46
C VAL A 88 1.94 -2.59 -6.93
N ALA A 89 0.73 -3.05 -7.23
CA ALA A 89 0.18 -3.10 -8.57
C ALA A 89 -0.88 -2.00 -8.74
N ALA A 90 -0.70 -1.15 -9.72
CA ALA A 90 -1.58 -0.02 -10.01
C ALA A 90 -2.09 -0.11 -11.46
N PRO A 91 -3.27 -0.70 -11.70
CA PRO A 91 -3.91 -0.73 -12.99
C PRO A 91 -4.44 0.64 -13.40
N THR A 92 -4.42 0.93 -14.71
CA THR A 92 -5.10 2.06 -15.32
C THR A 92 -6.45 1.58 -15.85
N PHE A 93 -7.54 2.15 -15.33
CA PHE A 93 -8.90 1.72 -15.72
C PHE A 93 -9.39 2.46 -16.95
N PRO A 94 -9.99 1.78 -17.96
CA PRO A 94 -10.19 2.33 -19.30
C PRO A 94 -11.12 3.54 -19.38
N TYR A 95 -12.09 3.65 -18.45
CA TYR A 95 -13.13 4.69 -18.52
C TYR A 95 -13.03 5.73 -17.39
N THR A 96 -12.00 5.65 -16.54
CA THR A 96 -11.91 6.54 -15.37
C THR A 96 -10.56 7.23 -15.22
N HIS A 97 -9.54 6.89 -16.01
CA HIS A 97 -8.25 7.59 -15.98
C HIS A 97 -8.28 8.92 -16.76
N GLY A 98 -7.37 9.83 -16.44
CA GLY A 98 -7.35 11.18 -17.00
C GLY A 98 -7.11 11.29 -18.51
N GLY A 99 -6.64 10.21 -19.17
CA GLY A 99 -6.46 10.13 -20.62
C GLY A 99 -7.48 9.26 -21.33
N ALA A 100 -8.57 8.83 -20.66
CA ALA A 100 -9.58 7.99 -21.26
C ALA A 100 -10.30 8.69 -22.44
N ALA A 101 -10.46 7.99 -23.56
CA ALA A 101 -11.18 8.51 -24.72
C ALA A 101 -12.66 8.79 -24.43
N GLN A 102 -13.23 8.05 -23.50
CA GLN A 102 -14.57 8.23 -22.97
C GLN A 102 -14.51 8.08 -21.45
N LEU A 103 -14.96 9.10 -20.74
CA LEU A 103 -15.06 9.08 -19.29
C LEU A 103 -16.44 8.60 -18.86
N ASP A 104 -16.47 7.62 -17.95
CA ASP A 104 -17.69 7.12 -17.33
C ASP A 104 -17.45 6.88 -15.83
N VAL A 105 -18.01 7.73 -14.99
CA VAL A 105 -17.90 7.58 -13.53
C VAL A 105 -18.59 6.32 -13.02
N MET A 106 -19.63 5.84 -13.72
CA MET A 106 -20.37 4.64 -13.33
C MET A 106 -19.61 3.34 -13.65
N ASP A 107 -18.48 3.43 -14.40
CA ASP A 107 -17.55 2.30 -14.58
C ASP A 107 -17.00 1.77 -13.24
N LEU A 108 -17.08 2.54 -12.18
CA LEU A 108 -16.76 2.10 -10.81
C LEU A 108 -17.49 0.79 -10.41
N LEU A 109 -18.66 0.48 -11.01
CA LEU A 109 -19.39 -0.74 -10.73
C LEU A 109 -18.75 -1.99 -11.38
N HIS A 110 -17.92 -1.80 -12.39
CA HIS A 110 -17.15 -2.86 -13.07
C HIS A 110 -15.75 -3.04 -12.49
N GLN A 111 -15.18 -2.01 -11.91
CA GLN A 111 -13.80 -2.02 -11.39
C GLN A 111 -13.49 -3.10 -10.34
N PRO A 112 -14.40 -3.52 -9.43
CA PRO A 112 -14.13 -4.66 -8.56
C PRO A 112 -13.82 -5.95 -9.31
N ALA A 113 -14.49 -6.21 -10.44
CA ALA A 113 -14.20 -7.36 -11.31
C ALA A 113 -12.85 -7.18 -12.04
N ASP A 114 -12.49 -5.95 -12.41
CA ASP A 114 -11.18 -5.66 -12.99
C ASP A 114 -10.05 -5.89 -11.98
N VAL A 115 -10.24 -5.49 -10.71
CA VAL A 115 -9.29 -5.80 -9.63
C VAL A 115 -9.08 -7.31 -9.49
N THR A 116 -10.16 -8.09 -9.53
CA THR A 116 -10.09 -9.55 -9.54
C THR A 116 -9.30 -10.09 -10.74
N ALA A 117 -9.57 -9.59 -11.94
CA ALA A 117 -8.87 -10.00 -13.17
C ALA A 117 -7.36 -9.64 -13.12
N VAL A 118 -7.01 -8.46 -12.58
CA VAL A 118 -5.61 -8.07 -12.36
C VAL A 118 -4.94 -9.04 -11.39
N LEU A 119 -5.59 -9.37 -10.27
CA LEU A 119 -5.05 -10.35 -9.31
C LEU A 119 -4.85 -11.72 -9.95
N ASP A 120 -5.81 -12.21 -10.72
CA ASP A 120 -5.71 -13.52 -11.42
C ASP A 120 -4.50 -13.55 -12.35
N ALA A 121 -4.36 -12.51 -13.17
CA ALA A 121 -3.26 -12.41 -14.13
C ALA A 121 -1.89 -12.31 -13.42
N LEU A 122 -1.77 -11.48 -12.40
CA LEU A 122 -0.51 -11.29 -11.66
C LEU A 122 -0.09 -12.55 -10.91
N LEU A 123 -1.00 -13.23 -10.24
CA LEU A 123 -0.71 -14.46 -9.51
C LEU A 123 -0.39 -15.63 -10.47
N THR A 124 -1.05 -15.69 -11.63
CA THR A 124 -0.71 -16.64 -12.69
C THR A 124 0.73 -16.43 -13.16
N ARG A 125 1.14 -15.20 -13.44
CA ARG A 125 2.51 -14.84 -13.83
C ARG A 125 3.51 -15.15 -12.71
N ALA A 126 3.17 -14.85 -11.47
CA ALA A 126 4.03 -15.13 -10.32
C ALA A 126 4.29 -16.63 -10.10
N ALA A 127 3.43 -17.49 -10.61
CA ALA A 127 3.61 -18.94 -10.58
C ALA A 127 4.45 -19.48 -11.75
N GLN A 128 4.70 -18.69 -12.82
CA GLN A 128 5.38 -19.14 -14.03
C GLN A 128 6.90 -18.97 -13.94
N PRO A 129 7.70 -20.04 -14.00
CA PRO A 129 9.16 -19.95 -14.11
C PRO A 129 9.56 -19.12 -15.33
N GLY A 130 10.51 -18.19 -15.13
CA GLY A 130 11.02 -17.30 -16.18
C GLY A 130 10.24 -16.00 -16.36
N ASP A 131 9.06 -15.84 -15.76
CA ASP A 131 8.38 -14.54 -15.69
C ASP A 131 9.10 -13.61 -14.70
N PRO A 132 9.22 -12.29 -14.98
CA PRO A 132 9.79 -11.34 -14.04
C PRO A 132 9.10 -11.28 -12.66
N LEU A 133 7.84 -11.73 -12.58
CA LEU A 133 7.09 -11.83 -11.32
C LEU A 133 7.24 -13.17 -10.62
N HIS A 134 7.97 -14.15 -11.22
CA HIS A 134 8.11 -15.48 -10.63
C HIS A 134 8.64 -15.41 -9.19
N ASP A 135 7.90 -16.02 -8.25
CA ASP A 135 8.18 -16.02 -6.82
C ASP A 135 8.36 -14.61 -6.19
N ARG A 136 7.75 -13.56 -6.78
CA ARG A 136 7.83 -12.19 -6.27
C ARG A 136 6.59 -11.74 -5.52
N LEU A 137 5.44 -12.40 -5.70
CA LEU A 137 4.16 -12.02 -5.08
C LEU A 137 3.69 -13.10 -4.11
N ASP A 138 3.18 -12.69 -2.96
CA ASP A 138 2.59 -13.58 -1.97
C ASP A 138 1.06 -13.65 -2.18
N PRO A 139 0.51 -14.79 -2.58
CA PRO A 139 -0.91 -14.94 -2.88
C PRO A 139 -1.82 -14.87 -1.64
N ASP A 140 -1.27 -15.08 -0.45
CA ASP A 140 -2.02 -15.12 0.80
C ASP A 140 -2.07 -13.77 1.53
N ARG A 141 -1.26 -12.79 1.08
CA ARG A 141 -1.09 -11.48 1.71
C ARG A 141 -1.39 -10.34 0.74
N ILE A 142 -2.69 -10.14 0.45
CA ILE A 142 -3.16 -9.17 -0.54
C ILE A 142 -4.10 -8.14 0.12
N VAL A 143 -3.89 -6.86 -0.20
CA VAL A 143 -4.72 -5.72 0.21
C VAL A 143 -5.15 -4.94 -1.02
N ALA A 144 -6.39 -4.45 -1.04
CA ALA A 144 -6.81 -3.43 -1.97
C ALA A 144 -6.72 -2.05 -1.30
N GLY A 145 -6.29 -1.04 -2.05
CA GLY A 145 -6.31 0.34 -1.61
C GLY A 145 -6.67 1.26 -2.76
N GLY A 146 -7.26 2.42 -2.47
CA GLY A 146 -7.58 3.35 -3.54
C GLY A 146 -8.01 4.71 -3.03
N HIS A 147 -7.96 5.68 -3.94
CA HIS A 147 -8.29 7.07 -3.68
C HIS A 147 -9.59 7.48 -4.37
N SER A 148 -10.45 8.23 -3.69
CA SER A 148 -11.69 8.80 -4.26
C SER A 148 -12.58 7.68 -4.86
N LEU A 149 -12.86 7.70 -6.15
CA LEU A 149 -13.55 6.62 -6.87
C LEU A 149 -12.86 5.27 -6.66
N GLY A 150 -11.53 5.22 -6.65
CA GLY A 150 -10.76 4.00 -6.32
C GLY A 150 -10.95 3.53 -4.89
N GLY A 151 -11.18 4.45 -3.95
CA GLY A 151 -11.60 4.13 -2.58
C GLY A 151 -13.00 3.49 -2.54
N MET A 152 -13.94 3.99 -3.34
CA MET A 152 -15.26 3.38 -3.50
C MET A 152 -15.15 1.98 -4.12
N THR A 153 -14.31 1.81 -5.14
CA THR A 153 -14.02 0.49 -5.74
C THR A 153 -13.46 -0.47 -4.70
N THR A 154 -12.56 0.00 -3.81
CA THR A 154 -12.01 -0.79 -2.71
C THR A 154 -13.11 -1.27 -1.75
N VAL A 155 -14.05 -0.38 -1.37
CA VAL A 155 -15.23 -0.75 -0.57
C VAL A 155 -16.06 -1.81 -1.29
N GLY A 156 -16.31 -1.64 -2.59
CA GLY A 156 -17.05 -2.60 -3.41
C GLY A 156 -16.38 -3.97 -3.50
N ALA A 157 -15.06 -4.01 -3.71
CA ALA A 157 -14.26 -5.23 -3.82
C ALA A 157 -14.13 -5.99 -2.49
N LEU A 158 -14.29 -5.32 -1.36
CA LEU A 158 -14.35 -5.93 -0.04
C LEU A 158 -15.80 -6.24 0.40
N GLY A 159 -16.79 -5.55 -0.16
CA GLY A 159 -18.19 -5.68 0.16
C GLY A 159 -18.98 -6.52 -0.85
N ARG A 160 -19.78 -5.83 -1.64
CA ARG A 160 -20.76 -6.44 -2.59
C ARG A 160 -20.13 -7.40 -3.59
N TRP A 161 -18.94 -7.08 -4.10
CA TRP A 161 -18.20 -7.89 -5.07
C TRP A 161 -16.94 -8.51 -4.44
N ARG A 162 -17.12 -9.09 -3.26
CA ARG A 162 -16.06 -9.63 -2.42
C ARG A 162 -15.10 -10.54 -3.17
N ASP A 163 -13.83 -10.12 -3.29
CA ASP A 163 -12.74 -11.02 -3.60
C ASP A 163 -12.18 -11.61 -2.29
N PRO A 164 -12.27 -12.94 -2.06
CA PRO A 164 -11.88 -13.55 -0.79
C PRO A 164 -10.38 -13.51 -0.51
N ARG A 165 -9.54 -13.20 -1.50
CA ARG A 165 -8.08 -13.05 -1.35
C ARG A 165 -7.71 -11.73 -0.65
N LEU A 166 -8.58 -10.72 -0.69
CA LEU A 166 -8.33 -9.44 -0.04
C LEU A 166 -8.43 -9.57 1.48
N ARG A 167 -7.31 -9.34 2.16
CA ARG A 167 -7.17 -9.47 3.63
C ARG A 167 -7.44 -8.18 4.39
N ALA A 168 -7.43 -7.04 3.70
CA ALA A 168 -7.74 -5.72 4.26
C ALA A 168 -8.01 -4.71 3.14
N GLY A 169 -8.43 -3.49 3.52
CA GLY A 169 -8.60 -2.37 2.59
C GLY A 169 -8.11 -1.04 3.13
N ILE A 170 -7.63 -0.17 2.22
CA ILE A 170 -7.27 1.22 2.51
C ILE A 170 -8.14 2.12 1.63
N VAL A 171 -8.93 2.99 2.26
CA VAL A 171 -9.88 3.89 1.61
C VAL A 171 -9.42 5.32 1.83
N LEU A 172 -8.82 5.94 0.82
CA LEU A 172 -8.32 7.31 0.85
C LEU A 172 -9.38 8.24 0.23
N ALA A 173 -9.96 9.14 1.00
CA ALA A 173 -11.01 10.08 0.56
C ALA A 173 -12.13 9.41 -0.25
N GLY A 174 -12.52 8.19 0.11
CA GLY A 174 -13.56 7.40 -0.55
C GLY A 174 -14.86 7.34 0.24
N SER A 175 -15.89 6.77 -0.38
CA SER A 175 -17.20 6.51 0.24
C SER A 175 -17.75 5.16 -0.19
N ALA A 176 -18.98 4.82 0.24
CA ALA A 176 -19.71 3.63 -0.22
C ALA A 176 -20.80 3.99 -1.25
N ARG A 177 -20.79 5.22 -1.76
CA ARG A 177 -21.76 5.67 -2.76
C ARG A 177 -21.72 4.74 -3.98
N ASP A 178 -22.88 4.38 -4.47
CA ASP A 178 -23.11 3.54 -5.65
C ASP A 178 -22.62 2.08 -5.54
N VAL A 179 -21.59 1.77 -4.73
CA VAL A 179 -21.09 0.40 -4.49
C VAL A 179 -21.84 -0.32 -3.38
N GLY A 180 -22.53 0.43 -2.50
CA GLY A 180 -23.31 -0.10 -1.40
C GLY A 180 -22.49 -0.56 -0.20
N THR A 181 -23.21 -1.01 0.85
CA THR A 181 -22.64 -1.37 2.16
C THR A 181 -22.91 -2.84 2.52
N GLN A 182 -23.00 -3.70 1.53
CA GLN A 182 -23.24 -5.12 1.71
C GLN A 182 -21.93 -5.86 1.91
N PHE A 183 -21.52 -6.03 3.16
CA PHE A 183 -20.32 -6.78 3.51
C PHE A 183 -20.67 -8.23 3.83
N ARG A 184 -19.95 -9.19 3.19
CA ARG A 184 -20.18 -10.63 3.34
C ARG A 184 -18.84 -11.36 3.44
N GLY A 185 -18.87 -12.58 4.00
CA GLY A 185 -17.67 -13.42 4.13
C GLY A 185 -16.82 -13.08 5.35
N GLU A 186 -15.57 -13.55 5.34
CA GLU A 186 -14.64 -13.34 6.45
C GLU A 186 -14.29 -11.86 6.63
N PRO A 187 -14.20 -11.39 7.89
CA PRO A 187 -13.84 -10.01 8.19
C PRO A 187 -12.49 -9.62 7.58
N ALA A 188 -12.47 -8.47 6.91
CA ALA A 188 -11.27 -7.84 6.39
C ALA A 188 -11.19 -6.40 6.91
N PRO A 189 -10.27 -6.08 7.81
CA PRO A 189 -10.15 -4.75 8.37
C PRO A 189 -9.97 -3.66 7.33
N LEU A 190 -10.58 -2.48 7.56
CA LEU A 190 -10.45 -1.32 6.71
C LEU A 190 -9.84 -0.13 7.46
N LEU A 191 -8.90 0.55 6.81
CA LEU A 191 -8.41 1.86 7.20
C LEU A 191 -9.01 2.91 6.27
N PHE A 192 -9.77 3.85 6.83
CA PHE A 192 -10.24 5.05 6.15
C PHE A 192 -9.31 6.22 6.50
N VAL A 193 -8.96 7.02 5.51
CA VAL A 193 -8.22 8.28 5.69
C VAL A 193 -8.96 9.37 4.94
N HIS A 194 -9.36 10.45 5.64
CA HIS A 194 -10.21 11.47 5.04
C HIS A 194 -9.92 12.87 5.55
N GLY A 195 -9.91 13.83 4.65
CA GLY A 195 -9.71 15.24 4.96
C GLY A 195 -11.01 15.95 5.38
N VAL A 196 -10.93 16.82 6.38
CA VAL A 196 -12.06 17.67 6.79
C VAL A 196 -12.40 18.71 5.72
N ALA A 197 -11.38 19.20 5.00
CA ALA A 197 -11.54 20.17 3.93
C ALA A 197 -11.80 19.53 2.55
N ASP A 198 -12.18 18.25 2.50
CA ASP A 198 -12.57 17.57 1.27
C ASP A 198 -13.93 18.08 0.78
N SER A 199 -13.91 18.82 -0.33
CA SER A 199 -15.12 19.37 -0.97
C SER A 199 -15.67 18.50 -2.12
N VAL A 200 -15.00 17.40 -2.46
CA VAL A 200 -15.39 16.49 -3.57
C VAL A 200 -16.14 15.27 -3.03
N VAL A 201 -15.50 14.53 -2.12
CA VAL A 201 -16.15 13.50 -1.31
C VAL A 201 -16.13 14.00 0.13
N THR A 202 -17.27 14.43 0.64
CA THR A 202 -17.31 15.07 1.97
C THR A 202 -16.92 14.09 3.07
N LEU A 203 -16.40 14.62 4.18
CA LEU A 203 -16.08 13.83 5.37
C LEU A 203 -17.26 12.96 5.82
N ASP A 204 -18.49 13.53 5.76
CA ASP A 204 -19.72 12.81 6.15
C ASP A 204 -19.99 11.59 5.26
N GLN A 205 -19.68 11.68 3.96
CA GLN A 205 -19.80 10.53 3.06
C GLN A 205 -18.76 9.44 3.38
N GLY A 206 -17.53 9.83 3.72
CA GLY A 206 -16.50 8.90 4.19
C GLY A 206 -16.86 8.26 5.52
N ARG A 207 -17.40 9.05 6.46
CA ARG A 207 -17.89 8.58 7.76
C ARG A 207 -19.06 7.60 7.61
N ALA A 208 -20.03 7.90 6.76
CA ALA A 208 -21.16 7.01 6.51
C ALA A 208 -20.68 5.65 5.95
N ALA A 209 -19.68 5.64 5.08
CA ALA A 209 -19.08 4.40 4.61
C ALA A 209 -18.37 3.62 5.72
N TYR A 210 -17.57 4.31 6.54
CA TYR A 210 -16.91 3.74 7.70
C TYR A 210 -17.90 3.14 8.69
N ASP A 211 -18.96 3.86 9.05
CA ASP A 211 -19.95 3.40 10.02
C ASP A 211 -20.66 2.12 9.55
N ALA A 212 -20.91 2.02 8.25
CA ALA A 212 -21.58 0.86 7.64
C ALA A 212 -20.71 -0.41 7.59
N VAL A 213 -19.39 -0.32 7.74
CA VAL A 213 -18.49 -1.50 7.78
C VAL A 213 -18.72 -2.26 9.09
N PRO A 214 -19.11 -3.56 9.07
CA PRO A 214 -19.35 -4.34 10.28
C PRO A 214 -18.08 -4.96 10.87
N TRP A 215 -16.94 -4.83 10.18
CA TRP A 215 -15.66 -5.46 10.51
C TRP A 215 -14.73 -4.53 11.31
N PRO A 216 -13.61 -5.05 11.84
CA PRO A 216 -12.56 -4.22 12.41
C PRO A 216 -12.17 -3.08 11.46
N LYS A 217 -12.07 -1.86 11.98
CA LYS A 217 -11.87 -0.67 11.15
C LYS A 217 -11.20 0.45 11.91
N ALA A 218 -10.54 1.33 11.19
CA ALA A 218 -10.02 2.57 11.74
C ALA A 218 -10.32 3.75 10.81
N PHE A 219 -10.34 4.95 11.37
CA PHE A 219 -10.54 6.18 10.63
C PHE A 219 -9.52 7.22 11.05
N LEU A 220 -8.69 7.64 10.11
CA LEU A 220 -7.77 8.75 10.28
C LEU A 220 -8.40 10.02 9.68
N THR A 221 -8.67 10.99 10.54
CA THR A 221 -9.13 12.32 10.13
C THR A 221 -7.93 13.21 9.91
N LEU A 222 -7.90 13.93 8.79
CA LEU A 222 -6.90 14.94 8.47
C LEU A 222 -7.55 16.32 8.63
N PRO A 223 -7.26 17.08 9.72
CA PRO A 223 -8.00 18.29 10.05
C PRO A 223 -7.98 19.38 8.95
N GLN A 224 -6.91 19.46 8.17
CA GLN A 224 -6.78 20.40 7.06
C GLN A 224 -6.72 19.69 5.69
N GLY A 225 -6.82 18.36 5.68
CA GLY A 225 -6.69 17.55 4.48
C GLY A 225 -7.76 17.88 3.44
N THR A 226 -7.32 18.08 2.21
CA THR A 226 -8.16 18.25 1.02
C THR A 226 -8.38 16.91 0.33
N HIS A 227 -9.12 16.90 -0.79
CA HIS A 227 -9.43 15.68 -1.53
C HIS A 227 -8.21 14.95 -2.10
N ARG A 228 -7.17 15.65 -2.53
CA ARG A 228 -6.07 15.10 -3.33
C ARG A 228 -4.69 15.21 -2.67
N ASN A 229 -4.35 16.39 -2.19
CA ASN A 229 -2.99 16.73 -1.81
C ASN A 229 -2.38 15.81 -0.75
N PRO A 230 -3.09 15.39 0.32
CA PRO A 230 -2.52 14.49 1.33
C PRO A 230 -2.07 13.13 0.77
N PHE A 231 -2.55 12.73 -0.41
CA PHE A 231 -2.29 11.43 -1.02
C PHE A 231 -1.35 11.50 -2.23
N MET A 232 -1.11 12.69 -2.77
CA MET A 232 -0.42 12.90 -4.05
C MET A 232 0.80 13.81 -3.96
N SER A 233 0.99 14.54 -2.85
CA SER A 233 2.05 15.54 -2.75
C SER A 233 2.82 15.43 -1.44
N THR A 234 4.11 15.15 -1.55
CA THR A 234 5.05 15.16 -0.40
C THR A 234 5.19 16.54 0.25
N PHE A 235 4.73 17.59 -0.40
CA PHE A 235 4.71 18.96 0.16
C PHE A 235 3.46 19.24 1.01
N ASP A 236 2.45 18.35 0.98
CA ASP A 236 1.29 18.48 1.84
C ASP A 236 1.66 18.14 3.29
N PRO A 237 1.25 18.95 4.28
CA PRO A 237 1.62 18.72 5.69
C PRO A 237 1.11 17.39 6.24
N ASP A 238 0.03 16.84 5.70
CA ASP A 238 -0.55 15.57 6.13
C ASP A 238 0.07 14.36 5.41
N TRP A 239 0.87 14.56 4.34
CA TRP A 239 1.40 13.46 3.53
C TRP A 239 2.18 12.42 4.36
N ALA A 240 3.12 12.87 5.20
CA ALA A 240 3.92 11.98 6.02
C ALA A 240 3.05 11.13 6.95
N ARG A 241 2.03 11.73 7.56
CA ARG A 241 1.07 11.05 8.42
C ARG A 241 0.25 10.00 7.68
N VAL A 242 -0.19 10.31 6.45
CA VAL A 242 -0.87 9.35 5.57
C VAL A 242 0.05 8.20 5.20
N ALA A 243 1.27 8.49 4.77
CA ALA A 243 2.26 7.50 4.35
C ALA A 243 2.60 6.53 5.50
N GLU A 244 2.86 7.06 6.70
CA GLU A 244 3.18 6.27 7.89
C GLU A 244 1.98 5.43 8.35
N ALA A 245 0.79 6.03 8.51
CA ALA A 245 -0.39 5.32 8.98
C ALA A 245 -0.79 4.17 8.04
N THR A 246 -0.76 4.42 6.72
CA THR A 246 -1.08 3.39 5.73
C THR A 246 -0.03 2.28 5.70
N THR A 247 1.26 2.62 5.84
CA THR A 247 2.35 1.65 5.92
C THR A 247 2.26 0.79 7.19
N ASP A 248 1.98 1.39 8.33
CA ASP A 248 1.81 0.64 9.59
C ASP A 248 0.58 -0.27 9.54
N PHE A 249 -0.50 0.18 8.92
CA PHE A 249 -1.66 -0.68 8.68
C PHE A 249 -1.32 -1.89 7.79
N LEU A 250 -0.56 -1.68 6.70
CA LEU A 250 -0.10 -2.76 5.82
C LEU A 250 0.84 -3.73 6.57
N ARG A 251 1.80 -3.23 7.33
CA ARG A 251 2.72 -4.06 8.13
C ARG A 251 1.96 -4.90 9.15
N TRP A 252 1.08 -4.28 9.91
CA TRP A 252 0.26 -5.01 10.86
C TRP A 252 -0.55 -6.12 10.19
N ARG A 253 -1.25 -5.81 9.10
CA ARG A 253 -2.18 -6.76 8.47
C ARG A 253 -1.52 -7.84 7.64
N LEU A 254 -0.43 -7.53 6.99
CA LEU A 254 0.21 -8.43 6.02
C LEU A 254 1.44 -9.14 6.57
N THR A 255 2.07 -8.59 7.62
CA THR A 255 3.28 -9.21 8.22
C THR A 255 3.13 -9.52 9.72
N GLY A 256 2.01 -9.15 10.35
CA GLY A 256 1.78 -9.38 11.77
C GLY A 256 2.63 -8.49 12.69
N ASP A 257 3.15 -7.35 12.17
CA ASP A 257 4.01 -6.43 12.93
C ASP A 257 3.24 -5.77 14.08
N ALA A 258 3.47 -6.26 15.30
CA ALA A 258 2.85 -5.73 16.52
C ALA A 258 3.33 -4.30 16.85
N ALA A 259 4.57 -3.93 16.48
CA ALA A 259 5.07 -2.57 16.69
C ALA A 259 4.36 -1.58 15.76
N ALA A 260 4.09 -1.96 14.51
CA ALA A 260 3.27 -1.17 13.61
C ALA A 260 1.84 -0.99 14.15
N ARG A 261 1.24 -2.04 14.70
CA ARG A 261 -0.08 -1.94 15.37
C ARG A 261 -0.06 -0.97 16.55
N ALA A 262 1.01 -0.99 17.35
CA ALA A 262 1.15 -0.07 18.48
C ALA A 262 1.32 1.39 18.02
N ARG A 263 2.05 1.65 16.92
CA ARG A 263 2.18 3.00 16.34
C ARG A 263 0.85 3.54 15.83
N LEU A 264 0.02 2.68 15.18
CA LEU A 264 -1.34 3.07 14.79
C LEU A 264 -2.16 3.50 16.01
N ALA A 265 -2.16 2.72 17.08
CA ALA A 265 -2.90 3.05 18.30
C ALA A 265 -2.41 4.36 18.97
N ALA A 266 -1.20 4.79 18.68
CA ALA A 266 -0.58 6.00 19.22
C ALA A 266 -0.78 7.26 18.34
N LEU A 267 -1.53 7.18 17.22
CA LEU A 267 -1.74 8.31 16.28
C LEU A 267 -2.55 9.49 16.87
N GLY A 268 -3.12 9.33 18.07
CA GLY A 268 -3.79 10.40 18.80
C GLY A 268 -5.27 10.55 18.47
N THR A 269 -5.85 11.70 18.82
CA THR A 269 -7.29 11.94 18.82
C THR A 269 -7.96 11.96 17.43
N ASP A 270 -7.18 12.20 16.39
CA ASP A 270 -7.68 12.18 15.00
C ASP A 270 -7.77 10.76 14.42
N PHE A 271 -7.38 9.75 15.19
CA PHE A 271 -7.44 8.35 14.80
C PHE A 271 -8.45 7.58 15.63
N GLU A 272 -9.56 7.23 15.03
CA GLU A 272 -10.55 6.35 15.63
C GLU A 272 -10.14 4.89 15.38
N ASP A 273 -9.79 4.18 16.44
CA ASP A 273 -9.28 2.81 16.39
C ASP A 273 -10.35 1.81 16.86
N ARG A 274 -10.87 1.02 15.93
CA ARG A 274 -11.73 -0.14 16.17
C ARG A 274 -11.17 -1.39 15.48
N LEU A 275 -9.84 -1.50 15.42
CA LEU A 275 -9.17 -2.61 14.73
C LEU A 275 -9.09 -3.90 15.58
N GLY A 276 -9.19 -3.79 16.89
CA GLY A 276 -9.06 -4.93 17.82
C GLY A 276 -7.63 -5.20 18.26
#